data_d65f06a91af2d2cec9df112c2ddecc9f
#
_entry.id   d65f06a91af2d2cec9df112c2ddecc9f
#
_cell.length_a   1.000
_cell.length_b   1.000
_cell.length_c   1.000
_cell.angle_alpha   90.00
_cell.angle_beta   90.00
_cell.angle_gamma   90.00
#
_symmetry.space_group_name_H-M   'P 1'
#
loop_
_entity.id
_entity.type
_entity.pdbx_description
1 polymer ?
#
loop_
_entity_poly.entity_id
_entity_poly.type
_entity_poly.pdbx_seq_one_letter_code
_entity_poly.pdbx_strand_id
1 'polypeptide(L)'
;LILFTVGALSAIYGFALNDYADIKLDGLVKELRNKPLVKGTISEKNAVAACIIMMIFSFFFTFLLWYGKEIDDFKFAAVVSLVLAGLLGSIYDLYGKKIPGSDFFVAISMSFVFLYGALAVADSRIGILTWVIFLLTFNQTLHMNAVEGGIKDADHDYLMGVKNMALSAGVKVQGGRVHIPLSFAIFGMSIRIFSAILVFIPFLYGIDYYIWQIALLVLMLAGVIYIEAKLVTLKEFDRKKIRKLIAGATFLRYAVVPVMLISIIGIAGGLALALLPIAWYVAFTPLTGTKVFQPEM
;
A
#
# COMPACT_ATOMS: atom_id res chain seq x y z
N LEU A 1 20.40 1.62 -5.37
CA LEU A 1 19.77 1.41 -6.68
C LEU A 1 19.18 -0.01 -6.80
N ILE A 2 19.95 -1.08 -6.55
CA ILE A 2 19.49 -2.49 -6.71
C ILE A 2 18.23 -2.78 -5.89
N LEU A 3 18.17 -2.41 -4.60
CA LEU A 3 16.97 -2.60 -3.77
C LEU A 3 15.75 -1.86 -4.34
N PHE A 4 15.94 -0.65 -4.85
CA PHE A 4 14.88 0.08 -5.54
C PHE A 4 14.39 -0.68 -6.78
N THR A 5 15.30 -1.24 -7.55
CA THR A 5 14.95 -2.07 -8.73
C THR A 5 14.14 -3.29 -8.32
N VAL A 6 14.55 -4.02 -7.28
CA VAL A 6 13.77 -5.18 -6.78
C VAL A 6 12.37 -4.74 -6.30
N GLY A 7 12.29 -3.63 -5.57
CA GLY A 7 11.00 -3.08 -5.15
C GLY A 7 10.09 -2.69 -6.33
N ALA A 8 10.64 -2.05 -7.36
CA ALA A 8 9.91 -1.70 -8.57
C ALA A 8 9.43 -2.95 -9.35
N LEU A 9 10.29 -3.96 -9.50
CA LEU A 9 9.92 -5.22 -10.13
C LEU A 9 8.82 -5.96 -9.36
N SER A 10 8.90 -5.97 -8.03
CA SER A 10 7.87 -6.56 -7.16
C SER A 10 6.53 -5.80 -7.30
N ALA A 11 6.56 -4.48 -7.39
CA ALA A 11 5.36 -3.68 -7.62
C ALA A 11 4.74 -3.94 -9.00
N ILE A 12 5.55 -3.98 -10.07
CA ILE A 12 5.09 -4.31 -11.43
C ILE A 12 4.48 -5.71 -11.44
N TYR A 13 5.13 -6.69 -10.79
CA TYR A 13 4.60 -8.04 -10.64
C TYR A 13 3.20 -8.04 -10.01
N GLY A 14 3.03 -7.40 -8.85
CA GLY A 14 1.75 -7.37 -8.14
C GLY A 14 0.66 -6.70 -8.97
N PHE A 15 0.90 -5.51 -9.53
CA PHE A 15 -0.09 -4.82 -10.36
C PHE A 15 -0.45 -5.59 -11.63
N ALA A 16 0.52 -6.21 -12.32
CA ALA A 16 0.26 -7.00 -13.51
C ALA A 16 -0.55 -8.26 -13.20
N LEU A 17 -0.26 -8.93 -12.07
CA LEU A 17 -1.00 -10.11 -11.63
C LEU A 17 -2.42 -9.76 -11.19
N ASN A 18 -2.59 -8.63 -10.50
CA ASN A 18 -3.91 -8.12 -10.13
C ASN A 18 -4.76 -7.81 -11.37
N ASP A 19 -4.22 -7.06 -12.33
CA ASP A 19 -4.92 -6.75 -13.58
C ASP A 19 -5.26 -8.04 -14.39
N TYR A 20 -4.39 -9.05 -14.37
CA TYR A 20 -4.67 -10.34 -14.98
C TYR A 20 -5.82 -11.08 -14.28
N ALA A 21 -5.81 -11.11 -12.95
CA ALA A 21 -6.86 -11.77 -12.17
C ALA A 21 -8.24 -11.08 -12.35
N ASP A 22 -8.22 -9.77 -12.57
CA ASP A 22 -9.42 -8.94 -12.62
C ASP A 22 -10.01 -8.74 -14.03
N ILE A 23 -9.43 -9.29 -15.09
CA ILE A 23 -9.91 -9.09 -16.49
C ILE A 23 -11.42 -9.23 -16.63
N LYS A 24 -12.00 -10.29 -16.07
CA LYS A 24 -13.45 -10.57 -16.16
C LYS A 24 -14.28 -9.55 -15.38
N LEU A 25 -13.83 -9.14 -14.22
CA LEU A 25 -14.52 -8.19 -13.34
C LEU A 25 -14.43 -6.77 -13.91
N ASP A 26 -13.25 -6.36 -14.31
CA ASP A 26 -12.99 -5.05 -14.94
C ASP A 26 -13.79 -4.88 -16.24
N GLY A 27 -14.00 -5.95 -16.99
CA GLY A 27 -14.84 -5.96 -18.19
C GLY A 27 -16.31 -5.61 -17.94
N LEU A 28 -16.80 -5.80 -16.71
CA LEU A 28 -18.17 -5.45 -16.31
C LEU A 28 -18.31 -3.95 -15.98
N VAL A 29 -17.23 -3.29 -15.60
CA VAL A 29 -17.20 -1.87 -15.19
C VAL A 29 -16.87 -1.00 -16.40
N LYS A 30 -17.77 -0.10 -16.78
CA LYS A 30 -17.63 0.73 -18.00
C LYS A 30 -16.31 1.53 -18.04
N GLU A 31 -15.91 2.10 -16.91
CA GLU A 31 -14.71 2.91 -16.74
C GLU A 31 -13.42 2.08 -16.91
N LEU A 32 -13.45 0.78 -16.56
CA LEU A 32 -12.29 -0.10 -16.59
C LEU A 32 -12.14 -0.89 -17.90
N ARG A 33 -13.15 -0.85 -18.79
CA ARG A 33 -13.09 -1.53 -20.10
C ARG A 33 -11.94 -1.08 -20.98
N ASN A 34 -11.35 0.09 -20.69
CA ASN A 34 -10.23 0.64 -21.41
C ASN A 34 -8.87 0.08 -20.98
N LYS A 35 -8.79 -0.70 -19.90
CA LYS A 35 -7.54 -1.35 -19.49
C LYS A 35 -6.98 -2.24 -20.62
N PRO A 36 -5.66 -2.25 -20.86
CA PRO A 36 -5.04 -2.98 -21.97
C PRO A 36 -5.36 -4.48 -22.00
N LEU A 37 -5.43 -5.14 -20.84
CA LEU A 37 -5.76 -6.56 -20.73
C LEU A 37 -7.25 -6.81 -21.04
N VAL A 38 -8.15 -5.95 -20.57
CA VAL A 38 -9.60 -6.05 -20.83
C VAL A 38 -9.91 -5.85 -22.31
N LYS A 39 -9.20 -4.90 -22.98
CA LYS A 39 -9.30 -4.67 -24.42
C LYS A 39 -8.66 -5.77 -25.29
N GLY A 40 -7.85 -6.65 -24.70
CA GLY A 40 -7.04 -7.61 -25.46
C GLY A 40 -5.84 -7.01 -26.19
N THR A 41 -5.48 -5.73 -25.94
CA THR A 41 -4.27 -5.10 -26.49
C THR A 41 -3.01 -5.80 -25.99
N ILE A 42 -3.05 -6.28 -24.73
CA ILE A 42 -2.05 -7.18 -24.14
C ILE A 42 -2.74 -8.52 -23.95
N SER A 43 -2.12 -9.61 -24.43
CA SER A 43 -2.66 -10.95 -24.22
C SER A 43 -2.44 -11.42 -22.78
N GLU A 44 -3.35 -12.28 -22.26
CA GLU A 44 -3.20 -12.91 -20.94
C GLU A 44 -1.86 -13.65 -20.81
N LYS A 45 -1.42 -14.33 -21.88
CA LYS A 45 -0.11 -15.03 -21.92
C LYS A 45 1.06 -14.07 -21.72
N ASN A 46 1.01 -12.90 -22.34
CA ASN A 46 2.06 -11.89 -22.20
C ASN A 46 2.07 -11.28 -20.79
N ALA A 47 0.91 -11.10 -20.17
CA ALA A 47 0.81 -10.62 -18.78
C ALA A 47 1.44 -11.63 -17.80
N VAL A 48 1.10 -12.92 -17.94
CA VAL A 48 1.71 -13.98 -17.11
C VAL A 48 3.21 -14.09 -17.37
N ALA A 49 3.65 -14.01 -18.63
CA ALA A 49 5.08 -14.02 -18.96
C ALA A 49 5.81 -12.83 -18.33
N ALA A 50 5.21 -11.63 -18.35
CA ALA A 50 5.75 -10.45 -17.67
C ALA A 50 5.89 -10.69 -16.16
N CYS A 51 4.87 -11.24 -15.49
CA CYS A 51 4.94 -11.59 -14.07
C CYS A 51 6.12 -12.54 -13.77
N ILE A 52 6.29 -13.60 -14.59
CA ILE A 52 7.40 -14.56 -14.42
C ILE A 52 8.74 -13.86 -14.61
N ILE A 53 8.88 -13.01 -15.62
CA ILE A 53 10.10 -12.25 -15.90
C ILE A 53 10.42 -11.32 -14.73
N MET A 54 9.45 -10.57 -14.20
CA MET A 54 9.66 -9.67 -13.06
C MET A 54 10.11 -10.44 -11.81
N MET A 55 9.51 -11.59 -11.56
CA MET A 55 9.91 -12.47 -10.46
C MET A 55 11.37 -12.95 -10.63
N ILE A 56 11.74 -13.47 -11.81
CA ILE A 56 13.12 -13.93 -12.10
C ILE A 56 14.12 -12.79 -11.91
N PHE A 57 13.84 -11.60 -12.45
CA PHE A 57 14.71 -10.44 -12.30
C PHE A 57 14.79 -9.94 -10.85
N SER A 58 13.73 -10.05 -10.06
CA SER A 58 13.78 -9.70 -8.63
C SER A 58 14.80 -10.58 -7.89
N PHE A 59 14.81 -11.88 -8.12
CA PHE A 59 15.80 -12.78 -7.54
C PHE A 59 17.20 -12.56 -8.13
N PHE A 60 17.31 -12.36 -9.45
CA PHE A 60 18.59 -12.04 -10.09
C PHE A 60 19.25 -10.81 -9.47
N PHE A 61 18.53 -9.71 -9.32
CA PHE A 61 19.06 -8.50 -8.70
C PHE A 61 19.33 -8.68 -7.20
N THR A 62 18.55 -9.50 -6.51
CA THR A 62 18.81 -9.85 -5.12
C THR A 62 20.17 -10.57 -4.99
N PHE A 63 20.45 -11.58 -5.81
CA PHE A 63 21.74 -12.25 -5.78
C PHE A 63 22.89 -11.39 -6.31
N LEU A 64 22.61 -10.50 -7.26
CA LEU A 64 23.59 -9.52 -7.73
C LEU A 64 24.02 -8.54 -6.62
N LEU A 65 23.09 -8.16 -5.71
CA LEU A 65 23.40 -7.32 -4.55
C LEU A 65 24.45 -7.95 -3.63
N TRP A 66 24.49 -9.29 -3.58
CA TRP A 66 25.39 -10.05 -2.72
C TRP A 66 26.55 -10.71 -3.49
N TYR A 67 26.76 -10.31 -4.74
CA TYR A 67 27.84 -10.87 -5.54
C TYR A 67 29.21 -10.76 -4.80
N GLY A 68 29.90 -11.88 -4.64
CA GLY A 68 31.15 -11.97 -3.92
C GLY A 68 31.06 -11.89 -2.37
N LYS A 69 29.84 -11.93 -1.81
CA LYS A 69 29.60 -11.96 -0.37
C LYS A 69 29.07 -13.33 0.07
N GLU A 70 29.41 -13.75 1.28
CA GLU A 70 28.81 -14.94 1.88
C GLU A 70 27.32 -14.71 2.17
N ILE A 71 26.54 -15.76 2.02
CA ILE A 71 25.11 -15.74 2.37
C ILE A 71 24.99 -16.12 3.85
N ASP A 72 24.78 -15.14 4.68
CA ASP A 72 24.52 -15.26 6.11
C ASP A 72 23.02 -15.44 6.41
N ASP A 73 22.67 -15.59 7.69
CA ASP A 73 21.30 -15.78 8.14
C ASP A 73 20.37 -14.60 7.76
N PHE A 74 20.87 -13.36 7.73
CA PHE A 74 20.09 -12.19 7.33
C PHE A 74 19.75 -12.23 5.84
N LYS A 75 20.71 -12.57 4.99
CA LYS A 75 20.50 -12.70 3.54
C LYS A 75 19.56 -13.85 3.23
N PHE A 76 19.70 -14.98 3.95
CA PHE A 76 18.77 -16.09 3.84
C PHE A 76 17.36 -15.66 4.25
N ALA A 77 17.19 -15.00 5.40
CA ALA A 77 15.92 -14.47 5.85
C ALA A 77 15.33 -13.42 4.88
N ALA A 78 16.18 -12.63 4.20
CA ALA A 78 15.74 -11.73 3.15
C ALA A 78 15.12 -12.48 1.97
N VAL A 79 15.76 -13.55 1.48
CA VAL A 79 15.18 -14.38 0.41
C VAL A 79 13.85 -14.98 0.84
N VAL A 80 13.78 -15.53 2.05
CA VAL A 80 12.53 -16.08 2.61
C VAL A 80 11.43 -14.99 2.65
N SER A 81 11.78 -13.78 3.09
CA SER A 81 10.84 -12.64 3.13
C SER A 81 10.32 -12.28 1.73
N LEU A 82 11.20 -12.25 0.72
CA LEU A 82 10.80 -11.97 -0.66
C LEU A 82 9.88 -13.06 -1.24
N VAL A 83 10.19 -14.33 -0.95
CA VAL A 83 9.34 -15.48 -1.35
C VAL A 83 7.97 -15.38 -0.68
N LEU A 84 7.91 -15.13 0.63
CA LEU A 84 6.64 -14.97 1.37
C LEU A 84 5.84 -13.79 0.85
N ALA A 85 6.50 -12.67 0.54
CA ALA A 85 5.85 -11.52 -0.08
C ALA A 85 5.18 -11.90 -1.42
N GLY A 86 5.91 -12.57 -2.29
CA GLY A 86 5.39 -13.03 -3.59
C GLY A 86 4.21 -13.99 -3.44
N LEU A 87 4.33 -14.98 -2.56
CA LEU A 87 3.27 -15.97 -2.31
C LEU A 87 1.99 -15.34 -1.77
N LEU A 88 2.10 -14.51 -0.71
CA LEU A 88 0.94 -13.89 -0.07
C LEU A 88 0.28 -12.86 -0.98
N GLY A 89 1.08 -12.08 -1.72
CA GLY A 89 0.57 -11.16 -2.74
C GLY A 89 -0.18 -11.90 -3.85
N SER A 90 0.38 -13.00 -4.34
CA SER A 90 -0.29 -13.82 -5.37
C SER A 90 -1.60 -14.44 -4.88
N ILE A 91 -1.66 -14.90 -3.62
CA ILE A 91 -2.91 -15.41 -3.02
C ILE A 91 -3.95 -14.29 -2.98
N TYR A 92 -3.55 -13.07 -2.59
CA TYR A 92 -4.44 -11.92 -2.59
C TYR A 92 -4.94 -11.60 -4.00
N ASP A 93 -4.05 -11.46 -4.99
CA ASP A 93 -4.43 -11.07 -6.34
C ASP A 93 -5.35 -12.12 -7.01
N LEU A 94 -5.02 -13.40 -6.88
CA LEU A 94 -5.75 -14.47 -7.56
C LEU A 94 -7.05 -14.88 -6.86
N TYR A 95 -7.10 -14.78 -5.53
CA TYR A 95 -8.21 -15.33 -4.73
C TYR A 95 -8.84 -14.30 -3.77
N GLY A 96 -8.28 -13.10 -3.65
CA GLY A 96 -8.68 -12.11 -2.65
C GLY A 96 -10.17 -11.77 -2.67
N LYS A 97 -10.75 -11.66 -3.86
CA LYS A 97 -12.16 -11.36 -4.04
C LYS A 97 -13.13 -12.49 -3.61
N LYS A 98 -12.59 -13.68 -3.33
CA LYS A 98 -13.35 -14.85 -2.89
C LYS A 98 -13.19 -15.15 -1.40
N ILE A 99 -12.18 -14.58 -0.76
CA ILE A 99 -11.79 -14.89 0.63
C ILE A 99 -12.06 -13.66 1.51
N PRO A 100 -13.01 -13.69 2.45
CA PRO A 100 -13.17 -12.61 3.43
C PRO A 100 -11.88 -12.39 4.21
N GLY A 101 -11.47 -11.13 4.37
CA GLY A 101 -10.22 -10.80 5.10
C GLY A 101 -8.93 -11.04 4.30
N SER A 102 -9.01 -11.29 3.01
CA SER A 102 -7.83 -11.41 2.13
C SER A 102 -6.93 -10.17 2.14
N ASP A 103 -7.46 -9.02 2.55
CA ASP A 103 -6.70 -7.77 2.73
C ASP A 103 -5.50 -7.94 3.67
N PHE A 104 -5.56 -8.91 4.61
CA PHE A 104 -4.41 -9.27 5.45
C PHE A 104 -3.25 -9.88 4.65
N PHE A 105 -3.53 -10.64 3.60
CA PHE A 105 -2.47 -11.25 2.78
C PHE A 105 -1.65 -10.18 2.06
N VAL A 106 -2.29 -9.20 1.43
CA VAL A 106 -1.57 -8.11 0.77
C VAL A 106 -0.85 -7.21 1.78
N ALA A 107 -1.42 -6.99 2.96
CA ALA A 107 -0.80 -6.20 4.01
C ALA A 107 0.49 -6.86 4.53
N ILE A 108 0.44 -8.16 4.81
CA ILE A 108 1.62 -8.93 5.22
C ILE A 108 2.63 -9.02 4.08
N SER A 109 2.18 -9.25 2.83
CA SER A 109 3.03 -9.28 1.64
C SER A 109 3.88 -8.01 1.51
N MET A 110 3.25 -6.84 1.57
CA MET A 110 3.97 -5.55 1.48
C MET A 110 4.93 -5.33 2.64
N SER A 111 4.58 -5.80 3.84
CA SER A 111 5.48 -5.74 5.00
C SER A 111 6.70 -6.65 4.82
N PHE A 112 6.54 -7.80 4.19
CA PHE A 112 7.66 -8.68 3.84
C PHE A 112 8.54 -8.10 2.73
N VAL A 113 7.99 -7.35 1.76
CA VAL A 113 8.82 -6.59 0.79
C VAL A 113 9.70 -5.58 1.51
N PHE A 114 9.15 -4.86 2.49
CA PHE A 114 9.93 -3.95 3.33
C PHE A 114 11.00 -4.71 4.14
N LEU A 115 10.62 -5.81 4.80
CA LEU A 115 11.52 -6.63 5.62
C LEU A 115 12.66 -7.22 4.79
N TYR A 116 12.36 -7.67 3.57
CA TYR A 116 13.38 -8.06 2.59
C TYR A 116 14.44 -6.97 2.41
N GLY A 117 14.01 -5.73 2.16
CA GLY A 117 14.94 -4.62 1.95
C GLY A 117 15.81 -4.34 3.18
N ALA A 118 15.23 -4.40 4.37
CA ALA A 118 15.96 -4.21 5.62
C ALA A 118 16.99 -5.32 5.88
N LEU A 119 16.58 -6.59 5.71
CA LEU A 119 17.42 -7.76 5.92
C LEU A 119 18.54 -7.89 4.86
N ALA A 120 18.25 -7.50 3.62
CA ALA A 120 19.20 -7.63 2.51
C ALA A 120 20.47 -6.79 2.69
N VAL A 121 20.43 -5.76 3.53
CA VAL A 121 21.57 -4.87 3.85
C VAL A 121 21.95 -4.89 5.33
N ALA A 122 21.33 -5.73 6.14
CA ALA A 122 21.65 -5.83 7.54
C ALA A 122 22.99 -6.55 7.75
N ASP A 123 23.87 -5.91 8.53
CA ASP A 123 25.16 -6.48 8.96
C ASP A 123 25.12 -6.91 10.44
N SER A 124 24.05 -6.60 11.15
CA SER A 124 23.87 -6.86 12.58
C SER A 124 22.39 -6.97 12.94
N ARG A 125 22.06 -6.92 14.24
CA ARG A 125 20.68 -7.02 14.74
C ARG A 125 19.77 -5.97 14.13
N ILE A 126 18.57 -6.40 13.75
CA ILE A 126 17.48 -5.51 13.31
C ILE A 126 16.98 -4.72 14.53
N GLY A 127 16.98 -3.40 14.43
CA GLY A 127 16.54 -2.51 15.49
C GLY A 127 15.01 -2.35 15.55
N ILE A 128 14.55 -1.70 16.63
CA ILE A 128 13.12 -1.38 16.84
C ILE A 128 12.51 -0.60 15.67
N LEU A 129 13.29 0.27 15.03
CA LEU A 129 12.86 1.06 13.89
C LEU A 129 12.36 0.18 12.72
N THR A 130 13.07 -0.91 12.43
CA THR A 130 12.67 -1.85 11.36
C THR A 130 11.31 -2.46 11.67
N TRP A 131 11.08 -2.90 12.91
CA TRP A 131 9.80 -3.50 13.31
C TRP A 131 8.66 -2.48 13.32
N VAL A 132 8.94 -1.24 13.73
CA VAL A 132 7.96 -0.15 13.64
C VAL A 132 7.57 0.12 12.20
N ILE A 133 8.52 0.24 11.27
CA ILE A 133 8.20 0.49 9.86
C ILE A 133 7.51 -0.73 9.24
N PHE A 134 7.88 -1.96 9.61
CA PHE A 134 7.16 -3.17 9.21
C PHE A 134 5.68 -3.11 9.59
N LEU A 135 5.37 -2.78 10.85
CA LEU A 135 4.00 -2.65 11.33
C LEU A 135 3.27 -1.45 10.70
N LEU A 136 3.96 -0.34 10.47
CA LEU A 136 3.38 0.81 9.76
C LEU A 136 3.03 0.44 8.31
N THR A 137 3.88 -0.31 7.63
CA THR A 137 3.61 -0.81 6.26
C THR A 137 2.41 -1.74 6.25
N PHE A 138 2.34 -2.68 7.21
CA PHE A 138 1.20 -3.58 7.39
C PHE A 138 -0.10 -2.80 7.59
N ASN A 139 -0.14 -1.91 8.57
CA ASN A 139 -1.31 -1.12 8.91
C ASN A 139 -1.75 -0.23 7.74
N GLN A 140 -0.78 0.39 7.05
CA GLN A 140 -1.05 1.24 5.89
C GLN A 140 -1.71 0.45 4.78
N THR A 141 -1.15 -0.71 4.42
CA THR A 141 -1.67 -1.54 3.33
C THR A 141 -3.01 -2.16 3.69
N LEU A 142 -3.15 -2.67 4.93
CA LEU A 142 -4.41 -3.22 5.42
C LEU A 142 -5.53 -2.18 5.36
N HIS A 143 -5.27 -0.99 5.88
CA HIS A 143 -6.28 0.06 5.89
C HIS A 143 -6.64 0.53 4.48
N MET A 144 -5.64 0.69 3.60
CA MET A 144 -5.83 1.12 2.22
C MET A 144 -6.75 0.15 1.44
N ASN A 145 -6.57 -1.15 1.62
CA ASN A 145 -7.37 -2.16 0.91
C ASN A 145 -8.70 -2.44 1.63
N ALA A 146 -8.67 -2.79 2.91
CA ALA A 146 -9.85 -3.20 3.66
C ALA A 146 -10.83 -2.05 3.91
N VAL A 147 -10.33 -0.84 4.24
CA VAL A 147 -11.20 0.28 4.66
C VAL A 147 -11.43 1.24 3.51
N GLU A 148 -10.38 1.86 2.98
CA GLU A 148 -10.51 2.87 1.92
C GLU A 148 -11.02 2.27 0.60
N GLY A 149 -10.41 1.19 0.14
CA GLY A 149 -10.85 0.43 -1.04
C GLY A 149 -12.25 -0.14 -0.83
N GLY A 150 -12.44 -0.80 0.31
CA GLY A 150 -13.73 -1.42 0.66
C GLY A 150 -14.91 -0.44 0.70
N ILE A 151 -14.72 0.80 1.20
CA ILE A 151 -15.78 1.84 1.17
C ILE A 151 -15.94 2.39 -0.24
N LYS A 152 -14.82 2.68 -0.93
CA LYS A 152 -14.81 3.29 -2.27
C LYS A 152 -15.54 2.43 -3.31
N ASP A 153 -15.35 1.11 -3.23
CA ASP A 153 -15.80 0.15 -4.24
C ASP A 153 -17.02 -0.68 -3.79
N ALA A 154 -17.61 -0.38 -2.63
CA ALA A 154 -18.68 -1.14 -2.00
C ALA A 154 -19.92 -1.37 -2.89
N ASP A 155 -20.27 -0.44 -3.77
CA ASP A 155 -21.39 -0.55 -4.70
C ASP A 155 -21.10 -1.58 -5.82
N HIS A 156 -19.93 -1.53 -6.43
CA HIS A 156 -19.52 -2.44 -7.50
C HIS A 156 -19.21 -3.83 -6.96
N ASP A 157 -18.46 -3.92 -5.88
CA ASP A 157 -18.09 -5.18 -5.25
C ASP A 157 -19.33 -5.97 -4.80
N TYR A 158 -20.35 -5.28 -4.29
CA TYR A 158 -21.62 -5.93 -3.94
C TYR A 158 -22.31 -6.56 -5.17
N LEU A 159 -22.38 -5.82 -6.28
CA LEU A 159 -22.99 -6.31 -7.51
C LEU A 159 -22.24 -7.50 -8.12
N MET A 160 -20.92 -7.54 -7.92
CA MET A 160 -20.04 -8.60 -8.41
C MET A 160 -19.91 -9.80 -7.46
N GLY A 161 -20.56 -9.76 -6.28
CA GLY A 161 -20.49 -10.81 -5.28
C GLY A 161 -19.12 -11.00 -4.64
N VAL A 162 -18.31 -9.92 -4.60
CA VAL A 162 -16.99 -9.91 -3.97
C VAL A 162 -17.13 -10.11 -2.47
N LYS A 163 -16.22 -10.88 -1.88
CA LYS A 163 -16.16 -11.15 -0.44
C LYS A 163 -14.98 -10.41 0.18
N ASN A 164 -15.02 -9.07 0.19
CA ASN A 164 -14.04 -8.26 0.90
C ASN A 164 -14.44 -8.01 2.36
N MET A 165 -13.53 -7.43 3.14
CA MET A 165 -13.74 -7.16 4.56
C MET A 165 -14.87 -6.15 4.80
N ALA A 166 -14.97 -5.09 3.99
CA ALA A 166 -15.98 -4.06 4.16
C ALA A 166 -17.41 -4.62 3.98
N LEU A 167 -17.65 -5.36 2.90
CA LEU A 167 -18.95 -6.00 2.64
C LEU A 167 -19.26 -7.07 3.69
N SER A 168 -18.26 -7.85 4.09
CA SER A 168 -18.43 -8.88 5.13
C SER A 168 -18.76 -8.27 6.50
N ALA A 169 -18.25 -7.07 6.79
CA ALA A 169 -18.57 -6.32 8.00
C ALA A 169 -19.93 -5.59 7.91
N GLY A 170 -20.60 -5.61 6.75
CA GLY A 170 -21.92 -5.02 6.56
C GLY A 170 -21.93 -3.60 5.97
N VAL A 171 -20.83 -3.12 5.38
CA VAL A 171 -20.85 -1.90 4.57
C VAL A 171 -21.76 -2.11 3.37
N LYS A 172 -22.68 -1.17 3.13
CA LYS A 172 -23.68 -1.27 2.05
C LYS A 172 -23.91 0.09 1.40
N VAL A 173 -24.14 0.08 0.09
CA VAL A 173 -24.54 1.26 -0.68
C VAL A 173 -25.93 1.01 -1.27
N GLN A 174 -26.90 1.86 -0.93
CA GLN A 174 -28.26 1.77 -1.43
C GLN A 174 -28.84 3.18 -1.63
N GLY A 175 -29.42 3.46 -2.79
CA GLY A 175 -30.08 4.73 -3.09
C GLY A 175 -29.20 5.96 -2.92
N GLY A 176 -27.89 5.85 -3.27
CA GLY A 176 -26.94 6.97 -3.10
C GLY A 176 -26.50 7.21 -1.64
N ARG A 177 -26.89 6.34 -0.71
CA ARG A 177 -26.45 6.39 0.68
C ARG A 177 -25.48 5.24 0.97
N VAL A 178 -24.49 5.52 1.83
CA VAL A 178 -23.59 4.50 2.35
C VAL A 178 -23.92 4.24 3.82
N HIS A 179 -24.05 2.97 4.15
CA HIS A 179 -24.14 2.51 5.54
C HIS A 179 -22.81 1.86 5.93
N ILE A 180 -22.13 2.46 6.90
CA ILE A 180 -20.86 1.97 7.46
C ILE A 180 -21.17 1.54 8.91
N PRO A 181 -21.12 0.24 9.24
CA PRO A 181 -21.34 -0.22 10.60
C PRO A 181 -20.32 0.36 11.58
N LEU A 182 -20.74 0.62 12.80
CA LEU A 182 -19.89 1.17 13.85
C LEU A 182 -18.66 0.27 14.12
N SER A 183 -18.83 -1.04 14.11
CA SER A 183 -17.72 -2.00 14.27
C SER A 183 -16.65 -1.83 13.21
N PHE A 184 -17.04 -1.60 11.95
CA PHE A 184 -16.12 -1.36 10.85
C PHE A 184 -15.45 0.00 10.95
N ALA A 185 -16.18 1.04 11.36
CA ALA A 185 -15.61 2.35 11.63
C ALA A 185 -14.57 2.30 12.76
N ILE A 186 -14.86 1.57 13.86
CA ILE A 186 -13.92 1.35 14.96
C ILE A 186 -12.68 0.61 14.45
N PHE A 187 -12.84 -0.42 13.63
CA PHE A 187 -11.73 -1.16 13.04
C PHE A 187 -10.79 -0.24 12.26
N GLY A 188 -11.31 0.57 11.33
CA GLY A 188 -10.53 1.52 10.55
C GLY A 188 -9.81 2.56 11.42
N MET A 189 -10.55 3.17 12.36
CA MET A 189 -9.99 4.14 13.31
C MET A 189 -8.89 3.53 14.20
N SER A 190 -9.08 2.28 14.66
CA SER A 190 -8.09 1.59 15.50
C SER A 190 -6.77 1.40 14.79
N ILE A 191 -6.78 1.03 13.51
CA ILE A 191 -5.56 0.91 12.69
C ILE A 191 -4.83 2.27 12.62
N ARG A 192 -5.56 3.37 12.42
CA ARG A 192 -4.97 4.72 12.32
C ARG A 192 -4.40 5.20 13.64
N ILE A 193 -5.12 5.00 14.74
CA ILE A 193 -4.66 5.38 16.09
C ILE A 193 -3.41 4.55 16.45
N PHE A 194 -3.44 3.24 16.20
CA PHE A 194 -2.29 2.38 16.46
C PHE A 194 -1.07 2.80 15.62
N SER A 195 -1.27 3.12 14.34
CA SER A 195 -0.20 3.66 13.49
C SER A 195 0.36 4.98 14.02
N ALA A 196 -0.51 5.87 14.51
CA ALA A 196 -0.07 7.13 15.10
C ALA A 196 0.80 6.92 16.36
N ILE A 197 0.46 5.93 17.19
CA ILE A 197 1.28 5.56 18.35
C ILE A 197 2.62 4.99 17.90
N LEU A 198 2.64 4.08 16.92
CA LEU A 198 3.85 3.46 16.41
C LEU A 198 4.88 4.47 15.91
N VAL A 199 4.46 5.58 15.30
CA VAL A 199 5.36 6.64 14.79
C VAL A 199 6.25 7.22 15.90
N PHE A 200 5.78 7.27 17.15
CA PHE A 200 6.55 7.83 18.26
C PHE A 200 7.41 6.80 19.01
N ILE A 201 7.20 5.51 18.80
CA ILE A 201 7.95 4.44 19.47
C ILE A 201 9.48 4.59 19.28
N PRO A 202 10.03 4.84 18.06
CA PRO A 202 11.46 4.94 17.87
C PRO A 202 12.13 6.02 18.73
N PHE A 203 11.45 7.13 18.96
CA PHE A 203 11.95 8.22 19.79
C PHE A 203 12.02 7.85 21.28
N LEU A 204 11.14 6.99 21.76
CA LEU A 204 11.21 6.44 23.13
C LEU A 204 12.36 5.45 23.31
N TYR A 205 12.87 4.88 22.22
CA TYR A 205 13.98 3.92 22.21
C TYR A 205 15.32 4.54 21.77
N GLY A 206 15.45 5.86 21.89
CA GLY A 206 16.73 6.56 21.75
C GLY A 206 17.07 7.05 20.36
N ILE A 207 16.11 7.10 19.42
CA ILE A 207 16.32 7.83 18.18
C ILE A 207 16.17 9.33 18.45
N ASP A 208 17.19 10.09 18.07
CA ASP A 208 17.18 11.54 18.19
C ASP A 208 16.04 12.19 17.41
N TYR A 209 15.59 13.34 17.85
CA TYR A 209 14.54 14.11 17.19
C TYR A 209 14.68 15.62 17.41
N TYR A 210 14.07 16.38 16.51
CA TYR A 210 13.88 17.82 16.69
C TYR A 210 12.49 18.09 17.25
N ILE A 211 12.32 19.07 18.13
CA ILE A 211 11.00 19.44 18.70
C ILE A 211 10.00 19.78 17.60
N TRP A 212 10.44 20.54 16.58
CA TRP A 212 9.58 20.86 15.43
C TRP A 212 9.16 19.63 14.62
N GLN A 213 10.01 18.60 14.53
CA GLN A 213 9.72 17.32 13.87
C GLN A 213 8.57 16.61 14.58
N ILE A 214 8.59 16.55 15.91
CA ILE A 214 7.48 15.98 16.70
C ILE A 214 6.20 16.76 16.49
N ALA A 215 6.26 18.10 16.55
CA ALA A 215 5.10 18.95 16.30
C ALA A 215 4.49 18.73 14.90
N LEU A 216 5.34 18.61 13.87
CA LEU A 216 4.92 18.34 12.52
C LEU A 216 4.26 16.96 12.41
N LEU A 217 4.86 15.92 13.00
CA LEU A 217 4.28 14.55 13.02
C LEU A 217 2.91 14.53 13.70
N VAL A 218 2.76 15.20 14.85
CA VAL A 218 1.46 15.31 15.55
C VAL A 218 0.42 15.96 14.64
N LEU A 219 0.77 17.08 13.98
CA LEU A 219 -0.13 17.78 13.08
C LEU A 219 -0.55 16.90 11.88
N MET A 220 0.41 16.21 11.26
CA MET A 220 0.14 15.32 10.12
C MET A 220 -0.77 14.15 10.54
N LEU A 221 -0.49 13.51 11.67
CA LEU A 221 -1.27 12.39 12.17
C LEU A 221 -2.68 12.83 12.61
N ALA A 222 -2.82 14.00 13.22
CA ALA A 222 -4.13 14.59 13.51
C ALA A 222 -4.93 14.83 12.22
N GLY A 223 -4.28 15.32 11.16
CA GLY A 223 -4.88 15.47 9.85
C GLY A 223 -5.36 14.14 9.26
N VAL A 224 -4.52 13.10 9.33
CA VAL A 224 -4.89 11.74 8.88
C VAL A 224 -6.10 11.21 9.66
N ILE A 225 -6.08 11.27 10.98
CA ILE A 225 -7.19 10.81 11.85
C ILE A 225 -8.48 11.59 11.55
N TYR A 226 -8.38 12.90 11.35
CA TYR A 226 -9.52 13.74 11.01
C TYR A 226 -10.16 13.35 9.66
N ILE A 227 -9.33 13.13 8.63
CA ILE A 227 -9.82 12.72 7.31
C ILE A 227 -10.45 11.33 7.40
N GLU A 228 -9.83 10.42 8.16
CA GLU A 228 -10.36 9.08 8.38
C GLU A 228 -11.72 9.11 9.08
N ALA A 229 -11.84 9.89 10.16
CA ALA A 229 -13.11 10.06 10.86
C ALA A 229 -14.22 10.55 9.91
N LYS A 230 -13.90 11.46 8.97
CA LYS A 230 -14.82 11.89 7.93
C LYS A 230 -15.17 10.77 6.96
N LEU A 231 -14.21 9.92 6.58
CA LEU A 231 -14.43 8.82 5.64
C LEU A 231 -15.37 7.76 6.25
N VAL A 232 -15.10 7.32 7.48
CA VAL A 232 -15.90 6.25 8.12
C VAL A 232 -17.24 6.72 8.66
N THR A 233 -17.52 8.02 8.67
CA THR A 233 -18.82 8.60 9.08
C THR A 233 -19.65 9.10 7.90
N LEU A 234 -19.25 8.83 6.67
CA LEU A 234 -20.01 9.21 5.48
C LEU A 234 -21.42 8.59 5.51
N LYS A 235 -22.40 9.37 5.09
CA LYS A 235 -23.80 8.93 4.94
C LYS A 235 -24.23 8.92 3.47
N GLU A 236 -23.62 9.76 2.65
CA GLU A 236 -23.88 9.87 1.22
C GLU A 236 -22.73 9.20 0.45
N PHE A 237 -23.08 8.39 -0.55
CA PHE A 237 -22.11 7.75 -1.41
C PHE A 237 -21.79 8.65 -2.60
N ASP A 238 -20.70 9.38 -2.50
CA ASP A 238 -20.12 10.16 -3.59
C ASP A 238 -18.67 9.69 -3.81
N ARG A 239 -18.45 8.90 -4.85
CA ARG A 239 -17.15 8.32 -5.17
C ARG A 239 -16.09 9.41 -5.40
N LYS A 240 -16.43 10.56 -5.98
CA LYS A 240 -15.48 11.66 -6.17
C LYS A 240 -15.04 12.26 -4.83
N LYS A 241 -15.98 12.44 -3.90
CA LYS A 241 -15.69 12.92 -2.54
C LYS A 241 -14.85 11.93 -1.76
N ILE A 242 -15.19 10.62 -1.84
CA ILE A 242 -14.44 9.54 -1.22
C ILE A 242 -12.99 9.54 -1.74
N ARG A 243 -12.79 9.55 -3.07
CA ARG A 243 -11.44 9.59 -3.67
C ARG A 243 -10.62 10.81 -3.23
N LYS A 244 -11.24 11.99 -3.10
CA LYS A 244 -10.55 13.20 -2.59
C LYS A 244 -10.10 13.04 -1.14
N LEU A 245 -10.94 12.46 -0.28
CA LEU A 245 -10.57 12.18 1.11
C LEU A 245 -9.39 11.19 1.16
N ILE A 246 -9.48 10.08 0.43
CA ILE A 246 -8.41 9.08 0.35
C ILE A 246 -7.11 9.71 -0.16
N ALA A 247 -7.15 10.48 -1.25
CA ALA A 247 -5.96 11.13 -1.81
C ALA A 247 -5.31 12.10 -0.81
N GLY A 248 -6.11 12.94 -0.16
CA GLY A 248 -5.61 13.88 0.86
C GLY A 248 -4.93 13.16 2.03
N ALA A 249 -5.54 12.08 2.54
CA ALA A 249 -4.95 11.26 3.59
C ALA A 249 -3.67 10.57 3.11
N THR A 250 -3.64 10.09 1.86
CA THR A 250 -2.51 9.34 1.29
C THR A 250 -1.25 10.18 1.24
N PHE A 251 -1.30 11.43 0.77
CA PHE A 251 -0.14 12.31 0.74
C PHE A 251 0.42 12.60 2.14
N LEU A 252 -0.46 12.84 3.12
CA LEU A 252 -0.01 13.01 4.50
C LEU A 252 0.68 11.76 5.04
N ARG A 253 0.10 10.59 4.83
CA ARG A 253 0.61 9.30 5.34
C ARG A 253 1.97 8.92 4.73
N TYR A 254 2.15 9.10 3.42
CA TYR A 254 3.42 8.79 2.78
C TYR A 254 4.55 9.70 3.26
N ALA A 255 4.24 10.92 3.69
CA ALA A 255 5.23 11.82 4.25
C ALA A 255 5.58 11.53 5.73
N VAL A 256 4.73 10.79 6.49
CA VAL A 256 4.97 10.52 7.92
C VAL A 256 6.28 9.78 8.17
N VAL A 257 6.55 8.68 7.46
CA VAL A 257 7.80 7.91 7.67
C VAL A 257 9.05 8.70 7.29
N PRO A 258 9.14 9.36 6.12
CA PRO A 258 10.25 10.27 5.82
C PRO A 258 10.47 11.35 6.87
N VAL A 259 9.38 11.99 7.36
CA VAL A 259 9.49 13.01 8.42
C VAL A 259 9.97 12.38 9.73
N MET A 260 9.50 11.19 10.11
CA MET A 260 9.97 10.45 11.28
C MET A 260 11.48 10.17 11.21
N LEU A 261 12.03 9.95 10.02
CA LEU A 261 13.43 9.61 9.81
C LEU A 261 14.36 10.82 9.64
N ILE A 262 13.88 12.06 9.69
CA ILE A 262 14.67 13.28 9.41
C ILE A 262 15.97 13.34 10.22
N SER A 263 15.93 12.96 11.50
CA SER A 263 17.13 12.96 12.36
C SER A 263 18.20 11.95 11.92
N ILE A 264 17.81 10.91 11.19
CA ILE A 264 18.71 9.85 10.69
C ILE A 264 19.22 10.18 9.29
N ILE A 265 18.33 10.60 8.38
CA ILE A 265 18.66 10.79 6.95
C ILE A 265 18.92 12.26 6.59
N GLY A 266 18.85 13.15 7.58
CA GLY A 266 18.99 14.59 7.39
C GLY A 266 17.71 15.27 6.88
N ILE A 267 17.59 16.57 7.12
CA ILE A 267 16.40 17.37 6.76
C ILE A 267 16.14 17.32 5.24
N ALA A 268 17.19 17.53 4.44
CA ALA A 268 17.05 17.53 2.98
C ALA A 268 16.56 16.17 2.44
N GLY A 269 17.12 15.06 2.95
CA GLY A 269 16.71 13.71 2.58
C GLY A 269 15.26 13.41 2.99
N GLY A 270 14.90 13.74 4.23
CA GLY A 270 13.55 13.55 4.74
C GLY A 270 12.49 14.35 3.95
N LEU A 271 12.77 15.62 3.67
CA LEU A 271 11.86 16.46 2.88
C LEU A 271 11.78 15.99 1.42
N ALA A 272 12.90 15.63 0.79
CA ALA A 272 12.88 15.09 -0.56
C ALA A 272 12.02 13.83 -0.67
N LEU A 273 12.16 12.88 0.25
CA LEU A 273 11.35 11.66 0.29
C LEU A 273 9.88 11.94 0.63
N ALA A 274 9.59 12.89 1.52
CA ALA A 274 8.22 13.27 1.87
C ALA A 274 7.48 13.92 0.69
N LEU A 275 8.19 14.70 -0.14
CA LEU A 275 7.61 15.38 -1.31
C LEU A 275 7.61 14.51 -2.57
N LEU A 276 8.40 13.45 -2.62
CA LEU A 276 8.56 12.59 -3.80
C LEU A 276 7.23 12.03 -4.33
N PRO A 277 6.29 11.52 -3.52
CA PRO A 277 4.99 11.04 -4.01
C PRO A 277 4.16 12.14 -4.68
N ILE A 278 4.22 13.36 -4.14
CA ILE A 278 3.50 14.51 -4.70
C ILE A 278 4.16 14.92 -6.03
N ALA A 279 5.49 15.03 -6.04
CA ALA A 279 6.24 15.39 -7.24
C ALA A 279 6.02 14.36 -8.36
N TRP A 280 6.05 13.07 -8.02
CA TRP A 280 5.74 11.99 -8.94
C TRP A 280 4.32 12.13 -9.50
N TYR A 281 3.33 12.30 -8.65
CA TYR A 281 1.94 12.46 -9.05
C TYR A 281 1.76 13.64 -10.00
N VAL A 282 2.33 14.80 -9.68
CA VAL A 282 2.24 16.01 -10.52
C VAL A 282 2.95 15.81 -11.87
N ALA A 283 4.10 15.13 -11.89
CA ALA A 283 4.89 14.91 -13.11
C ALA A 283 4.24 13.90 -14.06
N PHE A 284 3.63 12.84 -13.52
CA PHE A 284 3.12 11.72 -14.33
C PHE A 284 1.63 11.81 -14.65
N THR A 285 0.81 12.52 -13.87
CA THR A 285 -0.63 12.69 -14.17
C THR A 285 -0.92 13.23 -15.57
N PRO A 286 -0.20 14.24 -16.09
CA PRO A 286 -0.41 14.70 -17.46
C PRO A 286 -0.10 13.65 -18.53
N LEU A 287 0.87 12.74 -18.26
CA LEU A 287 1.26 11.67 -19.19
C LEU A 287 0.20 10.58 -19.32
N THR A 288 -0.64 10.41 -18.31
CA THR A 288 -1.75 9.44 -18.31
C THR A 288 -3.05 10.01 -18.91
N GLY A 289 -3.05 11.28 -19.34
CA GLY A 289 -4.24 11.95 -19.87
C GLY A 289 -5.30 12.31 -18.83
N THR A 290 -5.00 12.13 -17.55
CA THR A 290 -5.90 12.47 -16.45
C THR A 290 -5.65 13.90 -15.97
N LYS A 291 -6.67 14.53 -15.37
CA LYS A 291 -6.51 15.87 -14.78
C LYS A 291 -5.83 15.76 -13.43
N VAL A 292 -4.86 16.64 -13.16
CA VAL A 292 -4.26 16.80 -11.83
C VAL A 292 -5.39 16.98 -10.81
N PHE A 293 -5.39 16.21 -9.71
CA PHE A 293 -6.43 16.15 -8.67
C PHE A 293 -7.77 15.49 -9.06
N GLN A 294 -7.87 14.85 -10.21
CA GLN A 294 -9.00 14.00 -10.59
C GLN A 294 -8.49 12.64 -11.08
N PRO A 295 -7.87 11.80 -10.22
CA PRO A 295 -7.44 10.48 -10.65
C PRO A 295 -8.66 9.65 -11.04
N GLU A 296 -8.70 9.25 -12.28
CA GLU A 296 -9.61 8.23 -12.79
C GLU A 296 -9.00 6.86 -12.44
N MET A 297 -9.17 6.42 -11.21
CA MET A 297 -8.86 5.06 -10.77
C MET A 297 -10.12 4.40 -10.24
#